data_b625b18d8fde26992dae1dfa3caf9df2
#
_entry.id   b625b18d8fde26992dae1dfa3caf9df2
#
_cell.length_a   1.000
_cell.length_b   1.000
_cell.length_c   1.000
_cell.angle_alpha   90.00
_cell.angle_beta   90.00
_cell.angle_gamma   90.00
#
_symmetry.space_group_name_H-M   'P 1'
#
loop_
_entity.id
_entity.type
_entity.pdbx_description
1 polymer ?
#
loop_
_entity_poly.entity_id
_entity_poly.type
_entity_poly.pdbx_seq_one_letter_code
_entity_poly.pdbx_strand_id
1 'polypeptide(L)'
;AAELVETSKLWGRMVAEIEPEWIEPFAGHLTKKSYSEPRWSKSRGAVIADEKVSLYGVPIVAARPVNYGSIDPTVSREIFIQSALVEGDWNTKHKFFKQNQQLIREVEELEHKSRRRDILVDERTLFEFYDQRIGTDVVSQKHFDTWWKKAEKQDPELLNFERSFLINDDAEQVSKLDFPNFWHQGNLKLKLTYQFEPGTDADGVTVHIPLPLLNQVEMTGFDWQIPGLREELVIALI
;
A
#
# COMPACT_ATOMS: atom_id res chain seq x y z
N ALA A 1 -43.69 19.10 -13.86
CA ALA A 1 -44.92 19.91 -14.05
C ALA A 1 -45.06 20.25 -15.53
N ALA A 2 -46.24 20.14 -16.08
CA ALA A 2 -46.51 20.51 -17.48
C ALA A 2 -46.96 22.01 -17.59
N GLU A 3 -47.39 22.62 -16.51
CA GLU A 3 -47.81 24.00 -16.49
C GLU A 3 -47.30 24.69 -15.22
N LEU A 4 -46.76 25.90 -15.37
CA LEU A 4 -46.36 26.78 -14.28
C LEU A 4 -47.35 27.95 -14.26
N VAL A 5 -48.00 28.17 -13.11
CA VAL A 5 -48.97 29.28 -12.91
C VAL A 5 -48.43 30.17 -11.81
N GLU A 6 -48.20 31.43 -12.14
CA GLU A 6 -47.75 32.45 -11.20
C GLU A 6 -48.98 33.23 -10.67
N THR A 7 -49.10 33.28 -9.34
CA THR A 7 -50.05 34.12 -8.62
C THR A 7 -49.26 34.87 -7.56
N SER A 8 -49.67 34.87 -6.30
CA SER A 8 -48.85 35.32 -5.18
C SER A 8 -47.69 34.33 -4.88
N LYS A 9 -47.77 33.13 -5.46
CA LYS A 9 -46.75 32.06 -5.40
C LYS A 9 -46.69 31.37 -6.76
N LEU A 10 -45.57 30.71 -7.03
CA LEU A 10 -45.41 29.85 -8.21
C LEU A 10 -45.98 28.45 -7.93
N TRP A 11 -46.89 28.01 -8.79
CA TRP A 11 -47.56 26.72 -8.69
C TRP A 11 -47.22 25.85 -9.89
N GLY A 12 -46.89 24.58 -9.63
CA GLY A 12 -46.80 23.55 -10.68
C GLY A 12 -48.12 22.81 -10.80
N ARG A 13 -48.72 22.76 -11.99
CA ARG A 13 -49.92 21.96 -12.31
C ARG A 13 -49.54 20.79 -13.21
N MET A 14 -50.38 19.73 -13.19
CA MET A 14 -50.13 18.50 -13.93
C MET A 14 -48.72 17.94 -13.66
N VAL A 15 -48.43 17.63 -12.41
CA VAL A 15 -47.20 17.06 -11.97
C VAL A 15 -47.26 15.53 -12.03
N ALA A 16 -46.13 14.90 -12.38
CA ALA A 16 -45.91 13.46 -12.28
C ALA A 16 -44.63 13.21 -11.52
N GLU A 17 -44.57 12.12 -10.81
CA GLU A 17 -43.34 11.62 -10.22
C GLU A 17 -42.43 11.08 -11.33
N ILE A 18 -41.15 11.41 -11.25
CA ILE A 18 -40.13 10.95 -12.20
C ILE A 18 -38.93 10.42 -11.42
N GLU A 19 -38.22 9.45 -12.00
CA GLU A 19 -36.96 9.02 -11.44
C GLU A 19 -35.88 10.09 -11.65
N PRO A 20 -35.11 10.45 -10.63
CA PRO A 20 -34.09 11.49 -10.73
C PRO A 20 -33.06 11.22 -11.87
N GLU A 21 -32.74 9.96 -12.15
CA GLU A 21 -31.82 9.55 -13.22
C GLU A 21 -32.29 9.95 -14.61
N TRP A 22 -33.63 10.14 -14.82
CA TRP A 22 -34.17 10.57 -16.11
C TRP A 22 -33.82 12.04 -16.41
N ILE A 23 -33.50 12.83 -15.40
CA ILE A 23 -33.15 14.24 -15.56
C ILE A 23 -31.85 14.44 -16.30
N GLU A 24 -30.84 13.62 -15.98
CA GLU A 24 -29.47 13.82 -16.46
C GLU A 24 -29.35 13.75 -18.00
N PRO A 25 -29.98 12.80 -18.73
CA PRO A 25 -29.93 12.76 -20.19
C PRO A 25 -30.56 13.98 -20.86
N PHE A 26 -31.58 14.61 -20.27
CA PHE A 26 -32.30 15.72 -20.86
C PHE A 26 -31.81 17.09 -20.41
N ALA A 27 -31.38 17.21 -19.15
CA ALA A 27 -30.98 18.45 -18.52
C ALA A 27 -29.51 18.45 -18.08
N GLY A 28 -28.66 17.61 -18.69
CA GLY A 28 -27.26 17.46 -18.30
C GLY A 28 -26.46 18.78 -18.32
N HIS A 29 -26.79 19.69 -19.25
CA HIS A 29 -26.19 21.02 -19.34
C HIS A 29 -26.58 21.97 -18.18
N LEU A 30 -27.63 21.66 -17.43
CA LEU A 30 -28.08 22.41 -16.25
C LEU A 30 -27.62 21.75 -14.94
N THR A 31 -27.06 20.54 -15.01
CA THR A 31 -26.60 19.81 -13.84
C THR A 31 -25.19 20.27 -13.43
N LYS A 32 -24.96 20.26 -12.13
CA LYS A 32 -23.64 20.46 -11.54
C LYS A 32 -23.12 19.15 -10.99
N LYS A 33 -21.94 18.75 -11.42
CA LYS A 33 -21.22 17.57 -10.92
C LYS A 33 -20.17 17.97 -9.91
N SER A 34 -20.04 17.21 -8.85
CA SER A 34 -18.98 17.32 -7.87
C SER A 34 -18.47 15.92 -7.51
N TYR A 35 -17.21 15.83 -7.16
CA TYR A 35 -16.53 14.59 -6.89
C TYR A 35 -15.92 14.63 -5.50
N SER A 36 -16.00 13.53 -4.77
CA SER A 36 -15.46 13.41 -3.42
C SER A 36 -14.80 12.04 -3.22
N GLU A 37 -13.94 11.98 -2.22
CA GLU A 37 -13.28 10.75 -1.78
C GLU A 37 -12.58 9.96 -2.90
N PRO A 38 -11.68 10.58 -3.66
CA PRO A 38 -10.88 9.84 -4.63
C PRO A 38 -10.04 8.78 -3.91
N ARG A 39 -10.13 7.53 -4.36
CA ARG A 39 -9.49 6.37 -3.72
C ARG A 39 -9.12 5.31 -4.73
N TRP A 40 -8.09 4.55 -4.41
CA TRP A 40 -7.69 3.39 -5.21
C TRP A 40 -8.74 2.27 -5.11
N SER A 41 -9.02 1.65 -6.22
CA SER A 41 -9.84 0.44 -6.30
C SER A 41 -9.04 -0.70 -6.93
N LYS A 42 -8.51 -1.58 -6.08
CA LYS A 42 -7.75 -2.76 -6.51
C LYS A 42 -8.49 -3.62 -7.52
N SER A 43 -9.80 -3.83 -7.32
CA SER A 43 -10.63 -4.65 -8.21
C SER A 43 -10.85 -4.03 -9.59
N ARG A 44 -10.87 -2.70 -9.67
CA ARG A 44 -11.00 -1.96 -10.94
C ARG A 44 -9.65 -1.60 -11.55
N GLY A 45 -8.57 -1.69 -10.78
CA GLY A 45 -7.24 -1.24 -11.19
C GLY A 45 -7.19 0.24 -11.57
N ALA A 46 -8.01 1.07 -10.92
CA ALA A 46 -8.16 2.48 -11.22
C ALA A 46 -8.58 3.27 -9.98
N VAL A 47 -8.32 4.57 -10.00
CA VAL A 47 -8.83 5.50 -8.99
C VAL A 47 -10.29 5.80 -9.29
N ILE A 48 -11.13 5.70 -8.27
CA ILE A 48 -12.55 6.00 -8.29
C ILE A 48 -12.85 7.14 -7.33
N ALA A 49 -13.88 7.92 -7.65
CA ALA A 49 -14.44 8.93 -6.75
C ALA A 49 -15.95 8.83 -6.75
N ASP A 50 -16.59 9.37 -5.72
CA ASP A 50 -18.05 9.43 -5.63
C ASP A 50 -18.54 10.71 -6.31
N GLU A 51 -19.24 10.56 -7.44
CA GLU A 51 -19.86 11.64 -8.19
C GLU A 51 -21.22 11.96 -7.59
N LYS A 52 -21.42 13.22 -7.24
CA LYS A 52 -22.72 13.80 -6.89
C LYS A 52 -23.18 14.68 -8.02
N VAL A 53 -24.43 14.50 -8.46
CA VAL A 53 -25.06 15.34 -9.49
C VAL A 53 -26.22 16.11 -8.87
N SER A 54 -26.27 17.42 -9.09
CA SER A 54 -27.34 18.28 -8.61
C SER A 54 -27.90 19.17 -9.73
N LEU A 55 -29.18 19.45 -9.67
CA LEU A 55 -29.89 20.38 -10.52
C LEU A 55 -30.46 21.49 -9.66
N TYR A 56 -30.03 22.75 -9.88
CA TYR A 56 -30.42 23.93 -9.08
C TYR A 56 -30.30 23.71 -7.55
N GLY A 57 -29.24 22.96 -7.13
CA GLY A 57 -29.01 22.65 -5.72
C GLY A 57 -29.74 21.42 -5.20
N VAL A 58 -30.70 20.86 -5.94
CA VAL A 58 -31.36 19.60 -5.58
C VAL A 58 -30.50 18.41 -6.04
N PRO A 59 -30.12 17.49 -5.14
CA PRO A 59 -29.36 16.30 -5.53
C PRO A 59 -30.26 15.35 -6.33
N ILE A 60 -29.84 15.01 -7.55
CA ILE A 60 -30.48 14.01 -8.41
C ILE A 60 -29.73 12.69 -8.41
N VAL A 61 -28.42 12.73 -8.15
CA VAL A 61 -27.60 11.56 -7.83
C VAL A 61 -26.82 11.90 -6.56
N ALA A 62 -27.05 11.16 -5.49
CA ALA A 62 -26.41 11.42 -4.20
C ALA A 62 -24.94 11.03 -4.19
N ALA A 63 -24.64 9.83 -4.69
CA ALA A 63 -23.29 9.31 -4.87
C ALA A 63 -23.30 8.14 -5.85
N ARG A 64 -22.42 8.16 -6.83
CA ARG A 64 -22.12 6.99 -7.68
C ARG A 64 -20.62 6.89 -7.92
N PRO A 65 -20.03 5.71 -7.86
CA PRO A 65 -18.60 5.54 -8.09
C PRO A 65 -18.27 5.69 -9.57
N VAL A 66 -17.44 6.66 -9.92
CA VAL A 66 -16.96 6.93 -11.27
C VAL A 66 -15.44 6.81 -11.35
N ASN A 67 -14.91 6.58 -12.57
CA ASN A 67 -13.47 6.59 -12.80
C ASN A 67 -12.96 8.04 -12.70
N TYR A 68 -12.02 8.28 -11.79
CA TYR A 68 -11.49 9.61 -11.51
C TYR A 68 -10.30 9.99 -12.40
N GLY A 69 -9.68 9.02 -13.06
CA GLY A 69 -8.48 9.23 -13.89
C GLY A 69 -8.65 10.20 -15.06
N SER A 70 -9.89 10.36 -15.59
CA SER A 70 -10.22 11.34 -16.63
C SER A 70 -10.65 12.70 -16.07
N ILE A 71 -10.96 12.78 -14.80
CA ILE A 71 -11.45 13.98 -14.12
C ILE A 71 -10.27 14.77 -13.57
N ASP A 72 -9.43 14.09 -12.81
CA ASP A 72 -8.18 14.64 -12.28
C ASP A 72 -7.05 13.60 -12.44
N PRO A 73 -6.31 13.66 -13.57
CA PRO A 73 -5.21 12.75 -13.82
C PRO A 73 -4.06 12.88 -12.82
N THR A 74 -3.82 14.10 -12.31
CA THR A 74 -2.70 14.34 -11.36
C THR A 74 -2.94 13.64 -10.05
N VAL A 75 -4.07 13.90 -9.41
CA VAL A 75 -4.46 13.24 -8.16
C VAL A 75 -4.60 11.72 -8.36
N SER A 76 -5.13 11.29 -9.51
CA SER A 76 -5.25 9.85 -9.80
C SER A 76 -3.91 9.16 -9.94
N ARG A 77 -2.90 9.83 -10.51
CA ARG A 77 -1.54 9.30 -10.60
C ARG A 77 -0.88 9.17 -9.22
N GLU A 78 -1.01 10.20 -8.40
CA GLU A 78 -0.49 10.18 -7.02
C GLU A 78 -1.09 9.03 -6.21
N ILE A 79 -2.43 8.88 -6.23
CA ILE A 79 -3.13 7.80 -5.54
C ILE A 79 -2.72 6.43 -6.09
N PHE A 80 -2.56 6.29 -7.42
CA PHE A 80 -2.11 5.04 -8.03
C PHE A 80 -0.71 4.66 -7.56
N ILE A 81 0.24 5.58 -7.57
CA ILE A 81 1.61 5.32 -7.12
C ILE A 81 1.61 4.97 -5.63
N GLN A 82 0.96 5.79 -4.80
CA GLN A 82 0.93 5.56 -3.36
C GLN A 82 0.27 4.22 -3.02
N SER A 83 -0.98 4.02 -3.42
CA SER A 83 -1.74 2.86 -2.96
C SER A 83 -1.36 1.56 -3.67
N ALA A 84 -1.14 1.59 -5.00
CA ALA A 84 -0.84 0.37 -5.73
C ALA A 84 0.62 -0.05 -5.62
N LEU A 85 1.57 0.89 -5.74
CA LEU A 85 2.99 0.57 -5.85
C LEU A 85 3.71 0.64 -4.50
N VAL A 86 3.48 1.68 -3.70
CA VAL A 86 4.15 1.87 -2.41
C VAL A 86 3.51 0.98 -1.34
N GLU A 87 2.21 1.12 -1.10
CA GLU A 87 1.47 0.31 -0.12
C GLU A 87 1.27 -1.15 -0.56
N GLY A 88 1.51 -1.44 -1.85
CA GLY A 88 1.42 -2.80 -2.37
C GLY A 88 0.00 -3.32 -2.59
N ASP A 89 -1.02 -2.45 -2.54
CA ASP A 89 -2.42 -2.85 -2.76
C ASP A 89 -2.73 -3.03 -4.25
N TRP A 90 -1.98 -3.91 -4.89
CA TRP A 90 -2.08 -4.18 -6.31
C TRP A 90 -2.09 -5.66 -6.64
N ASN A 91 -3.01 -6.08 -7.49
CA ASN A 91 -3.04 -7.43 -8.01
C ASN A 91 -2.38 -7.48 -9.40
N THR A 92 -1.08 -7.75 -9.44
CA THR A 92 -0.30 -7.74 -10.66
C THR A 92 0.60 -8.97 -10.81
N LYS A 93 0.97 -9.25 -12.07
CA LYS A 93 1.92 -10.32 -12.42
C LYS A 93 3.32 -9.80 -12.74
N HIS A 94 3.54 -8.51 -12.68
CA HIS A 94 4.84 -7.90 -12.98
C HIS A 94 5.93 -8.42 -12.05
N LYS A 95 7.08 -8.80 -12.62
CA LYS A 95 8.20 -9.42 -11.90
C LYS A 95 8.82 -8.43 -10.92
N PHE A 96 9.11 -7.20 -11.40
CA PHE A 96 9.70 -6.16 -10.56
C PHE A 96 8.91 -5.94 -9.27
N PHE A 97 7.57 -5.89 -9.36
CA PHE A 97 6.72 -5.65 -8.21
C PHE A 97 6.86 -6.76 -7.14
N LYS A 98 6.86 -8.02 -7.59
CA LYS A 98 7.05 -9.16 -6.68
C LYS A 98 8.44 -9.16 -6.03
N GLN A 99 9.47 -8.81 -6.81
CA GLN A 99 10.85 -8.71 -6.33
C GLN A 99 10.99 -7.58 -5.32
N ASN A 100 10.44 -6.41 -5.61
CA ASN A 100 10.44 -5.26 -4.70
C ASN A 100 9.71 -5.56 -3.39
N GLN A 101 8.51 -6.16 -3.46
CA GLN A 101 7.76 -6.57 -2.27
C GLN A 101 8.50 -7.62 -1.44
N GLN A 102 9.24 -8.51 -2.08
CA GLN A 102 10.08 -9.48 -1.38
C GLN A 102 11.26 -8.77 -0.68
N LEU A 103 11.90 -7.83 -1.37
CA LEU A 103 13.05 -7.11 -0.83
C LEU A 103 12.64 -6.19 0.34
N ILE A 104 11.49 -5.52 0.25
CA ILE A 104 10.92 -4.74 1.37
C ILE A 104 10.73 -5.64 2.58
N ARG A 105 10.07 -6.80 2.43
CA ARG A 105 9.88 -7.75 3.54
C ARG A 105 11.19 -8.22 4.16
N GLU A 106 12.23 -8.41 3.36
CA GLU A 106 13.56 -8.79 3.88
C GLU A 106 14.18 -7.69 4.74
N VAL A 107 13.94 -6.41 4.40
CA VAL A 107 14.41 -5.27 5.20
C VAL A 107 13.55 -5.10 6.45
N GLU A 108 12.23 -5.26 6.36
CA GLU A 108 11.33 -5.27 7.52
C GLU A 108 11.69 -6.39 8.50
N GLU A 109 12.00 -7.59 8.01
CA GLU A 109 12.51 -8.68 8.86
C GLU A 109 13.82 -8.30 9.56
N LEU A 110 14.67 -7.50 8.91
CA LEU A 110 15.90 -7.00 9.51
C LEU A 110 15.60 -5.99 10.63
N GLU A 111 14.62 -5.10 10.44
CA GLU A 111 14.15 -4.19 11.49
C GLU A 111 13.65 -4.95 12.73
N HIS A 112 12.80 -5.95 12.52
CA HIS A 112 12.32 -6.81 13.61
C HIS A 112 13.47 -7.52 14.34
N LYS A 113 14.45 -8.02 13.61
CA LYS A 113 15.62 -8.73 14.18
C LYS A 113 16.51 -7.82 14.99
N SER A 114 16.77 -6.62 14.47
CA SER A 114 17.67 -5.65 15.10
C SER A 114 16.99 -4.76 16.13
N ARG A 115 15.69 -4.96 16.38
CA ARG A 115 14.85 -4.13 17.26
C ARG A 115 14.89 -2.64 16.89
N ARG A 116 15.07 -2.35 15.59
CA ARG A 116 15.11 -1.00 15.03
C ARG A 116 13.90 -0.77 14.14
N ARG A 117 13.51 0.49 13.92
CA ARG A 117 12.40 0.91 13.04
C ARG A 117 12.83 1.99 12.05
N ASP A 118 14.11 2.15 11.87
CA ASP A 118 14.73 3.22 11.08
C ASP A 118 15.64 2.67 9.97
N ILE A 119 15.52 1.37 9.66
CA ILE A 119 16.34 0.71 8.63
C ILE A 119 15.72 0.88 7.26
N LEU A 120 14.42 0.63 7.13
CA LEU A 120 13.72 0.80 5.86
C LEU A 120 13.51 2.30 5.58
N VAL A 121 13.75 2.72 4.35
CA VAL A 121 13.41 4.07 3.90
C VAL A 121 11.91 4.33 4.03
N ASP A 122 11.52 5.58 4.20
CA ASP A 122 10.12 5.97 4.35
C ASP A 122 9.33 5.82 3.03
N GLU A 123 8.01 5.80 3.17
CA GLU A 123 7.08 5.68 2.03
C GLU A 123 7.25 6.83 1.02
N ARG A 124 7.65 8.00 1.48
CA ARG A 124 7.89 9.14 0.62
C ARG A 124 9.06 8.89 -0.33
N THR A 125 10.14 8.30 0.17
CA THR A 125 11.29 7.91 -0.64
C THR A 125 10.90 6.87 -1.69
N LEU A 126 10.07 5.88 -1.31
CA LEU A 126 9.53 4.89 -2.25
C LEU A 126 8.62 5.54 -3.30
N PHE A 127 7.78 6.48 -2.89
CA PHE A 127 6.92 7.24 -3.80
C PHE A 127 7.75 8.04 -4.83
N GLU A 128 8.74 8.80 -4.37
CA GLU A 128 9.62 9.60 -5.21
C GLU A 128 10.40 8.75 -6.22
N PHE A 129 10.81 7.54 -5.83
CA PHE A 129 11.44 6.59 -6.75
C PHE A 129 10.54 6.24 -7.92
N TYR A 130 9.27 5.91 -7.67
CA TYR A 130 8.32 5.58 -8.72
C TYR A 130 7.88 6.81 -9.52
N ASP A 131 7.65 7.92 -8.84
CA ASP A 131 7.20 9.17 -9.45
C ASP A 131 8.17 9.69 -10.53
N GLN A 132 9.48 9.60 -10.27
CA GLN A 132 10.53 10.02 -11.20
C GLN A 132 10.67 9.10 -12.43
N ARG A 133 10.22 7.85 -12.36
CA ARG A 133 10.44 6.82 -13.40
C ARG A 133 9.23 6.49 -14.22
N ILE A 134 8.04 6.61 -13.64
CA ILE A 134 6.78 6.27 -14.29
C ILE A 134 6.26 7.45 -15.09
N GLY A 135 5.80 7.18 -16.31
CA GLY A 135 5.23 8.20 -17.20
C GLY A 135 4.11 9.02 -16.56
N THR A 136 4.04 10.30 -16.91
CA THR A 136 3.07 11.26 -16.34
C THR A 136 1.62 10.96 -16.71
N ASP A 137 1.39 10.17 -17.75
CA ASP A 137 0.07 9.74 -18.25
C ASP A 137 -0.44 8.43 -17.58
N VAL A 138 0.33 7.85 -16.67
CA VAL A 138 0.00 6.59 -16.01
C VAL A 138 -0.84 6.87 -14.76
N VAL A 139 -2.16 6.77 -14.91
CA VAL A 139 -3.16 7.03 -13.84
C VAL A 139 -3.96 5.80 -13.44
N SER A 140 -3.63 4.62 -13.97
CA SER A 140 -4.33 3.36 -13.68
C SER A 140 -3.47 2.16 -14.09
N GLN A 141 -3.86 0.97 -13.63
CA GLN A 141 -3.24 -0.30 -14.02
C GLN A 141 -3.17 -0.46 -15.55
N LYS A 142 -4.25 -0.16 -16.26
CA LYS A 142 -4.30 -0.29 -17.74
C LYS A 142 -3.29 0.64 -18.43
N HIS A 143 -3.15 1.86 -17.95
CA HIS A 143 -2.14 2.80 -18.45
C HIS A 143 -0.75 2.30 -18.12
N PHE A 144 -0.54 1.82 -16.90
CA PHE A 144 0.73 1.24 -16.48
C PHE A 144 1.12 0.03 -17.34
N ASP A 145 0.23 -0.93 -17.55
CA ASP A 145 0.50 -2.11 -18.36
C ASP A 145 0.91 -1.75 -19.81
N THR A 146 0.28 -0.71 -20.35
CA THR A 146 0.56 -0.24 -21.72
C THR A 146 1.92 0.46 -21.79
N TRP A 147 2.22 1.31 -20.81
CA TRP A 147 3.48 2.01 -20.67
C TRP A 147 4.63 1.03 -20.39
N TRP A 148 4.44 0.13 -19.42
CA TRP A 148 5.47 -0.82 -18.99
C TRP A 148 5.93 -1.76 -20.08
N LYS A 149 5.03 -2.23 -20.94
CA LYS A 149 5.40 -3.03 -22.13
C LYS A 149 6.46 -2.38 -23.02
N LYS A 150 6.54 -1.06 -23.03
CA LYS A 150 7.54 -0.31 -23.79
C LYS A 150 8.79 -0.05 -22.94
N ALA A 151 8.60 0.38 -21.70
CA ALA A 151 9.67 0.71 -20.77
C ALA A 151 10.53 -0.53 -20.44
N GLU A 152 9.91 -1.69 -20.13
CA GLU A 152 10.58 -2.95 -19.83
C GLU A 152 11.50 -3.45 -20.95
N LYS A 153 11.18 -3.13 -22.21
CA LYS A 153 12.04 -3.50 -23.34
C LYS A 153 13.31 -2.65 -23.44
N GLN A 154 13.25 -1.42 -22.95
CA GLN A 154 14.37 -0.50 -22.93
C GLN A 154 15.24 -0.70 -21.70
N ASP A 155 14.60 -0.83 -20.56
CA ASP A 155 15.25 -1.09 -19.27
C ASP A 155 14.38 -2.03 -18.42
N PRO A 156 14.69 -3.33 -18.39
CA PRO A 156 13.95 -4.30 -17.59
C PRO A 156 14.04 -4.08 -16.09
N GLU A 157 15.06 -3.36 -15.63
CA GLU A 157 15.34 -3.13 -14.21
C GLU A 157 14.94 -1.72 -13.74
N LEU A 158 14.36 -0.90 -14.61
CA LEU A 158 13.97 0.50 -14.36
C LEU A 158 13.23 0.70 -13.03
N LEU A 159 12.37 -0.24 -12.66
CA LEU A 159 11.53 -0.19 -11.45
C LEU A 159 11.98 -1.16 -10.36
N ASN A 160 13.11 -1.83 -10.51
CA ASN A 160 13.66 -2.71 -9.47
C ASN A 160 14.30 -1.87 -8.36
N PHE A 161 14.01 -2.22 -7.12
CA PHE A 161 14.75 -1.67 -6.00
C PHE A 161 16.11 -2.35 -5.86
N GLU A 162 17.12 -1.56 -5.55
CA GLU A 162 18.38 -2.05 -5.02
C GLU A 162 18.28 -2.10 -3.49
N ARG A 163 18.96 -3.07 -2.88
CA ARG A 163 18.96 -3.19 -1.42
C ARG A 163 19.55 -1.95 -0.73
N SER A 164 20.59 -1.37 -1.31
CA SER A 164 21.23 -0.13 -0.85
C SER A 164 20.25 1.05 -0.84
N PHE A 165 19.32 1.10 -1.81
CA PHE A 165 18.28 2.13 -1.86
C PHE A 165 17.25 2.00 -0.74
N LEU A 166 16.92 0.77 -0.32
CA LEU A 166 15.91 0.51 0.71
C LEU A 166 16.42 0.68 2.15
N ILE A 167 17.73 0.73 2.35
CA ILE A 167 18.34 0.82 3.68
C ILE A 167 18.84 2.25 3.88
N ASN A 168 18.40 2.89 4.96
CA ASN A 168 18.93 4.19 5.37
C ASN A 168 20.45 4.10 5.64
N ASP A 169 21.19 5.13 5.27
CA ASP A 169 22.65 5.20 5.39
C ASP A 169 23.13 4.95 6.85
N ASP A 170 22.35 5.37 7.84
CA ASP A 170 22.65 5.17 9.25
C ASP A 170 22.49 3.70 9.72
N ALA A 171 21.90 2.85 8.88
CA ALA A 171 21.58 1.45 9.20
C ALA A 171 22.52 0.42 8.56
N GLU A 172 23.52 0.84 7.77
CA GLU A 172 24.44 -0.07 7.05
C GLU A 172 25.23 -1.04 7.94
N GLN A 173 25.30 -0.81 9.24
CA GLN A 173 26.10 -1.61 10.18
C GLN A 173 25.41 -2.90 10.67
N VAL A 174 24.15 -3.15 10.31
CA VAL A 174 23.44 -4.35 10.76
C VAL A 174 23.82 -5.57 9.90
N SER A 175 24.64 -6.44 10.44
CA SER A 175 25.08 -7.66 9.75
C SER A 175 24.08 -8.81 9.90
N LYS A 176 23.91 -9.61 8.84
CA LYS A 176 23.17 -10.89 8.92
C LYS A 176 23.78 -11.89 9.92
N LEU A 177 25.04 -11.73 10.27
CA LEU A 177 25.75 -12.58 11.23
C LEU A 177 25.32 -12.26 12.67
N ASP A 178 24.90 -11.04 12.92
CA ASP A 178 24.44 -10.60 14.25
C ASP A 178 23.05 -11.12 14.59
N PHE A 179 22.24 -11.44 13.55
CA PHE A 179 20.86 -11.93 13.69
C PHE A 179 20.64 -13.22 12.88
N PRO A 180 21.14 -14.38 13.34
CA PRO A 180 21.06 -15.64 12.62
C PRO A 180 19.62 -16.14 12.49
N ASN A 181 19.28 -16.74 11.35
CA ASN A 181 17.97 -17.35 11.12
C ASN A 181 17.81 -18.74 11.78
N PHE A 182 18.89 -19.30 12.23
CA PHE A 182 18.92 -20.65 12.83
C PHE A 182 19.85 -20.68 14.02
N TRP A 183 19.42 -21.38 15.06
CA TRP A 183 20.26 -21.76 16.17
C TRP A 183 20.69 -23.21 15.99
N HIS A 184 21.96 -23.51 16.28
CA HIS A 184 22.53 -24.84 16.17
C HIS A 184 22.79 -25.37 17.57
N GLN A 185 22.21 -26.54 17.88
CA GLN A 185 22.49 -27.30 19.09
C GLN A 185 23.01 -28.68 18.67
N GLY A 186 24.32 -28.88 18.74
CA GLY A 186 24.95 -30.06 18.17
C GLY A 186 24.66 -30.19 16.68
N ASN A 187 24.01 -31.28 16.28
CA ASN A 187 23.61 -31.53 14.90
C ASN A 187 22.21 -30.98 14.54
N LEU A 188 21.49 -30.42 15.53
CA LEU A 188 20.17 -29.87 15.30
C LEU A 188 20.26 -28.45 14.76
N LYS A 189 19.44 -28.16 13.73
CA LYS A 189 19.27 -26.84 13.15
C LYS A 189 17.86 -26.38 13.43
N LEU A 190 17.69 -25.46 14.38
CA LEU A 190 16.39 -24.96 14.84
C LEU A 190 16.14 -23.57 14.28
N LYS A 191 14.95 -23.34 13.71
CA LYS A 191 14.57 -22.06 13.14
C LYS A 191 14.35 -21.03 14.23
N LEU A 192 14.88 -19.81 14.01
CA LEU A 192 14.64 -18.63 14.83
C LEU A 192 13.67 -17.68 14.14
N THR A 193 12.78 -17.08 14.91
CA THR A 193 11.99 -15.91 14.51
C THR A 193 12.17 -14.80 15.53
N TYR A 194 12.11 -13.58 15.05
CA TYR A 194 12.30 -12.37 15.84
C TYR A 194 11.03 -11.55 15.78
N GLN A 195 10.61 -11.00 16.91
CA GLN A 195 9.49 -10.10 17.01
C GLN A 195 9.87 -8.91 17.86
N PHE A 196 9.57 -7.71 17.36
CA PHE A 196 9.82 -6.47 18.09
C PHE A 196 8.48 -5.79 18.40
N GLU A 197 7.91 -6.17 19.53
CA GLU A 197 6.65 -5.61 20.07
C GLU A 197 6.81 -5.39 21.58
N PRO A 198 7.54 -4.33 21.99
CA PRO A 198 7.83 -4.08 23.41
C PRO A 198 6.56 -4.08 24.26
N GLY A 199 6.56 -4.87 25.33
CA GLY A 199 5.44 -4.99 26.27
C GLY A 199 4.42 -6.08 25.93
N THR A 200 4.65 -6.88 24.89
CA THR A 200 3.86 -8.09 24.60
C THR A 200 4.63 -9.36 24.95
N ASP A 201 3.92 -10.47 25.21
CA ASP A 201 4.53 -11.79 25.48
C ASP A 201 5.25 -12.35 24.23
N ALA A 202 4.97 -11.80 23.07
CA ALA A 202 5.57 -12.20 21.80
C ALA A 202 6.89 -11.48 21.48
N ASP A 203 7.24 -10.44 22.27
CA ASP A 203 8.48 -9.67 22.05
C ASP A 203 9.71 -10.55 22.34
N GLY A 204 10.66 -10.55 21.41
CA GLY A 204 11.92 -11.26 21.56
C GLY A 204 12.22 -12.26 20.46
N VAL A 205 12.93 -13.32 20.83
CA VAL A 205 13.40 -14.38 19.92
C VAL A 205 12.72 -15.70 20.25
N THR A 206 12.09 -16.30 19.25
CA THR A 206 11.42 -17.60 19.41
C THR A 206 12.21 -18.69 18.67
N VAL A 207 12.52 -19.77 19.38
CA VAL A 207 13.12 -20.98 18.80
C VAL A 207 11.99 -21.95 18.45
N HIS A 208 11.89 -22.32 17.17
CA HIS A 208 10.90 -23.29 16.70
C HIS A 208 11.46 -24.70 16.75
N ILE A 209 10.90 -25.54 17.65
CA ILE A 209 11.29 -26.93 17.82
C ILE A 209 10.22 -27.82 17.18
N PRO A 210 10.51 -28.47 16.03
CA PRO A 210 9.61 -29.44 15.43
C PRO A 210 9.36 -30.61 16.39
N LEU A 211 8.09 -31.02 16.55
CA LEU A 211 7.70 -32.09 17.48
C LEU A 211 8.55 -33.38 17.37
N PRO A 212 8.93 -33.86 16.17
CA PRO A 212 9.81 -35.03 16.04
C PRO A 212 11.22 -34.86 16.62
N LEU A 213 11.69 -33.62 16.80
CA LEU A 213 13.01 -33.30 17.32
C LEU A 213 13.00 -33.00 18.82
N LEU A 214 11.81 -32.89 19.44
CA LEU A 214 11.67 -32.44 20.83
C LEU A 214 12.50 -33.29 21.81
N ASN A 215 12.56 -34.61 21.61
CA ASN A 215 13.33 -35.55 22.46
C ASN A 215 14.85 -35.49 22.26
N GLN A 216 15.31 -34.76 21.23
CA GLN A 216 16.73 -34.60 20.88
C GLN A 216 17.27 -33.26 21.34
N VAL A 217 16.38 -32.35 21.75
CA VAL A 217 16.77 -31.01 22.23
C VAL A 217 17.18 -31.11 23.67
N GLU A 218 18.37 -30.63 23.99
CA GLU A 218 18.88 -30.54 25.33
C GLU A 218 18.44 -29.25 26.03
N MET A 219 18.31 -29.26 27.36
CA MET A 219 17.98 -28.06 28.12
C MET A 219 19.11 -27.03 28.16
N THR A 220 20.33 -27.44 27.82
CA THR A 220 21.53 -26.60 27.85
C THR A 220 21.59 -25.70 26.61
N GLY A 221 22.08 -24.47 26.78
CA GLY A 221 22.30 -23.52 25.70
C GLY A 221 21.15 -22.60 25.36
N PHE A 222 19.97 -22.72 26.05
CA PHE A 222 18.88 -21.75 25.88
C PHE A 222 19.15 -20.40 26.56
N ASP A 223 20.21 -20.31 27.32
CA ASP A 223 20.85 -19.09 27.83
C ASP A 223 21.70 -18.36 26.77
N TRP A 224 21.79 -18.93 25.54
CA TRP A 224 22.49 -18.30 24.43
C TRP A 224 21.85 -16.97 24.05
N GLN A 225 22.70 -15.99 23.86
CA GLN A 225 22.27 -14.62 23.52
C GLN A 225 22.55 -14.32 22.05
N ILE A 226 21.57 -13.70 21.39
CA ILE A 226 21.73 -13.22 20.02
C ILE A 226 22.89 -12.23 19.96
N PRO A 227 23.88 -12.41 19.08
CA PRO A 227 25.06 -11.54 19.02
C PRO A 227 24.69 -10.05 18.89
N GLY A 228 23.74 -9.70 18.01
CA GLY A 228 23.31 -8.33 17.77
C GLY A 228 22.53 -7.68 18.89
N LEU A 229 22.03 -8.45 19.89
CA LEU A 229 21.32 -7.93 21.05
C LEU A 229 22.20 -7.79 22.30
N ARG A 230 23.45 -8.23 22.24
CA ARG A 230 24.37 -8.23 23.41
C ARG A 230 24.74 -6.83 23.86
N GLU A 231 24.91 -5.89 22.93
CA GLU A 231 25.27 -4.51 23.27
C GLU A 231 24.15 -3.83 24.08
N GLU A 232 22.90 -3.96 23.59
CA GLU A 232 21.73 -3.41 24.32
C GLU A 232 21.58 -4.04 25.71
N LEU A 233 21.80 -5.34 25.83
CA LEU A 233 21.75 -6.03 27.11
C LEU A 233 22.82 -5.51 28.06
N VAL A 234 24.05 -5.33 27.61
CA VAL A 234 25.15 -4.80 28.41
C VAL A 234 24.84 -3.38 28.89
N ILE A 235 24.32 -2.52 27.99
CA ILE A 235 23.91 -1.16 28.34
C ILE A 235 22.79 -1.15 29.37
N ALA A 236 21.82 -2.07 29.25
CA ALA A 236 20.70 -2.17 30.21
C ALA A 236 21.10 -2.71 31.60
N LEU A 237 22.25 -3.39 31.72
CA LEU A 237 22.77 -3.95 32.98
C LEU A 237 23.73 -3.03 33.74
N ILE A 238 24.19 -1.94 33.12
CA ILE A 238 25.08 -0.91 33.70
C ILE A 238 24.26 0.28 34.21
#